data_44aa0f8aa18551f7bc8c232b25a106f7
#
_entry.id   44aa0f8aa18551f7bc8c232b25a106f7
#
_cell.length_a   1.000
_cell.length_b   1.000
_cell.length_c   1.000
_cell.angle_alpha   90.00
_cell.angle_beta   90.00
_cell.angle_gamma   90.00
#
_symmetry.space_group_name_H-M   'P 1'
#
loop_
_entity.id
_entity.type
_entity.pdbx_description
1 polymer ?
#
loop_
_entity_poly.entity_id
_entity_poly.type
_entity_poly.pdbx_seq_one_letter_code
_entity_poly.pdbx_strand_id
1 'polypeptide(L)'
;PRKDGVVLPILHLNGYKISAPTVFGRMSNYELMTLFSGYGYEPRIVDATKDGVDPHDEMANALEWAHNLVAEIRASTNTEAPRMPMIIMRTLKGWTGPKFVEGNKIEGNCLAHQTVLSEAKSDPEQLKILNQWLKSYKFDELFNETTGFGDFVKDILPEQLEKRLGMSPHARGGATVYRPLVLPDVEQFAEDAEIPGTIGSSSMRRAGAYLTEVFRLNADIKNFRFMSPDETYSNKLDEIFRATSRSWQWPIMEWDKDLSRDGRVMEMLSEHNMQGLMQGYVLTGRHAM
;
A
#
# COMPACT_ATOMS: atom_id res chain seq x y z
N PRO A 1 10.82 4.83 7.14
CA PRO A 1 9.68 4.76 8.07
C PRO A 1 9.68 5.85 9.14
N ARG A 2 10.83 6.40 9.53
CA ARG A 2 10.86 7.50 10.53
C ARG A 2 10.30 8.81 10.00
N LYS A 3 10.42 9.07 8.71
CA LYS A 3 10.00 10.31 8.04
C LYS A 3 8.79 10.13 7.14
N ASP A 4 8.54 8.88 6.73
CA ASP A 4 7.44 8.51 5.85
C ASP A 4 6.32 7.83 6.64
N GLY A 5 5.19 7.62 6.00
CA GLY A 5 4.09 6.82 6.54
C GLY A 5 4.47 5.33 6.65
N VAL A 6 3.59 4.58 7.26
CA VAL A 6 3.70 3.13 7.40
C VAL A 6 2.50 2.47 6.75
N VAL A 7 2.75 1.42 5.99
CA VAL A 7 1.74 0.49 5.49
C VAL A 7 1.93 -0.84 6.21
N LEU A 8 0.87 -1.37 6.80
CA LEU A 8 0.83 -2.73 7.32
C LEU A 8 0.21 -3.63 6.26
N PRO A 9 0.99 -4.45 5.54
CA PRO A 9 0.42 -5.42 4.61
C PRO A 9 -0.29 -6.54 5.38
N ILE A 10 -1.51 -6.89 4.96
CA ILE A 10 -2.24 -8.05 5.44
C ILE A 10 -2.51 -8.94 4.23
N LEU A 11 -1.79 -10.06 4.12
CA LEU A 11 -2.04 -11.05 3.10
C LEU A 11 -3.23 -11.92 3.54
N HIS A 12 -4.40 -11.71 2.93
CA HIS A 12 -5.55 -12.58 3.15
C HIS A 12 -5.41 -13.86 2.31
N LEU A 13 -4.97 -14.91 2.96
CA LEU A 13 -4.63 -16.19 2.33
C LEU A 13 -5.77 -17.19 2.50
N ASN A 14 -6.73 -17.17 1.58
CA ASN A 14 -7.87 -18.10 1.58
C ASN A 14 -7.66 -19.35 0.70
N GLY A 15 -6.52 -19.48 0.06
CA GLY A 15 -6.08 -20.66 -0.68
C GLY A 15 -6.57 -20.79 -2.11
N TYR A 16 -7.52 -19.96 -2.58
CA TYR A 16 -8.12 -20.12 -3.92
C TYR A 16 -8.26 -18.81 -4.68
N LYS A 17 -8.10 -18.88 -5.99
CA LYS A 17 -8.55 -17.91 -6.99
C LYS A 17 -10.03 -18.13 -7.32
N ILE A 18 -10.48 -17.62 -8.45
CA ILE A 18 -11.86 -17.79 -8.95
C ILE A 18 -12.22 -19.27 -9.14
N SER A 19 -11.35 -20.05 -9.79
CA SER A 19 -11.62 -21.45 -10.16
C SER A 19 -10.50 -22.42 -9.80
N ALA A 20 -9.39 -21.94 -9.21
CA ALA A 20 -8.21 -22.76 -8.97
C ALA A 20 -7.48 -22.35 -7.67
N PRO A 21 -6.66 -23.21 -7.08
CA PRO A 21 -5.84 -22.87 -5.92
C PRO A 21 -4.79 -21.82 -6.26
N THR A 22 -4.33 -21.10 -5.23
CA THR A 22 -3.17 -20.19 -5.31
C THR A 22 -1.89 -20.92 -4.90
N VAL A 23 -0.74 -20.47 -5.43
CA VAL A 23 0.56 -21.00 -5.02
C VAL A 23 0.77 -20.80 -3.51
N PHE A 24 0.58 -19.59 -3.01
CA PHE A 24 0.70 -19.28 -1.58
C PHE A 24 -0.24 -20.11 -0.70
N GLY A 25 -1.43 -20.46 -1.21
CA GLY A 25 -2.38 -21.30 -0.50
C GLY A 25 -1.88 -22.75 -0.29
N ARG A 26 -0.91 -23.18 -1.06
CA ARG A 26 -0.29 -24.52 -0.95
C ARG A 26 1.03 -24.51 -0.20
N MET A 27 1.60 -23.33 0.07
CA MET A 27 2.81 -23.22 0.87
C MET A 27 2.51 -23.43 2.35
N SER A 28 3.45 -24.08 3.02
CA SER A 28 3.45 -24.21 4.48
C SER A 28 3.68 -22.86 5.15
N ASN A 29 3.37 -22.77 6.45
CA ASN A 29 3.65 -21.59 7.24
C ASN A 29 5.15 -21.24 7.25
N TYR A 30 6.02 -22.26 7.30
CA TYR A 30 7.47 -22.08 7.26
C TYR A 30 7.93 -21.43 5.94
N GLU A 31 7.45 -21.94 4.80
CA GLU A 31 7.79 -21.40 3.47
C GLU A 31 7.34 -19.95 3.33
N LEU A 32 6.11 -19.62 3.77
CA LEU A 32 5.59 -18.23 3.72
C LEU A 32 6.39 -17.29 4.63
N MET A 33 6.67 -17.72 5.87
CA MET A 33 7.47 -16.93 6.82
C MET A 33 8.87 -16.65 6.24
N THR A 34 9.51 -17.67 5.66
CA THR A 34 10.84 -17.55 5.05
C THR A 34 10.82 -16.62 3.84
N LEU A 35 9.82 -16.75 2.97
CA LEU A 35 9.66 -15.93 1.77
C LEU A 35 9.54 -14.44 2.12
N PHE A 36 8.62 -14.10 3.00
CA PHE A 36 8.38 -12.69 3.35
C PHE A 36 9.47 -12.11 4.24
N SER A 37 10.12 -12.94 5.07
CA SER A 37 11.34 -12.51 5.75
C SER A 37 12.47 -12.21 4.77
N GLY A 38 12.62 -13.00 3.70
CA GLY A 38 13.56 -12.74 2.61
C GLY A 38 13.28 -11.41 1.89
N TYR A 39 12.05 -10.98 1.80
CA TYR A 39 11.66 -9.67 1.26
C TYR A 39 11.85 -8.50 2.24
N GLY A 40 12.35 -8.77 3.45
CA GLY A 40 12.62 -7.73 4.45
C GLY A 40 11.47 -7.41 5.38
N TYR A 41 10.43 -8.24 5.42
CA TYR A 41 9.36 -8.13 6.39
C TYR A 41 9.65 -8.91 7.69
N GLU A 42 8.94 -8.55 8.75
CA GLU A 42 8.73 -9.35 9.96
C GLU A 42 7.32 -9.93 9.87
N PRO A 43 7.13 -11.14 9.30
CA PRO A 43 5.80 -11.69 9.11
C PRO A 43 5.27 -12.37 10.37
N ARG A 44 3.95 -12.24 10.62
CA ARG A 44 3.22 -12.97 11.65
C ARG A 44 2.00 -13.65 11.06
N ILE A 45 1.74 -14.90 11.45
CA ILE A 45 0.59 -15.66 10.95
C ILE A 45 -0.56 -15.55 11.96
N VAL A 46 -1.75 -15.24 11.44
CA VAL A 46 -3.04 -15.40 12.08
C VAL A 46 -3.80 -16.48 11.34
N ASP A 47 -4.19 -17.55 12.00
CA ASP A 47 -4.73 -18.74 11.36
C ASP A 47 -6.14 -19.10 11.88
N ALA A 48 -7.15 -18.61 11.17
CA ALA A 48 -8.57 -18.89 11.46
C ALA A 48 -9.01 -20.32 11.11
N THR A 49 -8.09 -21.17 10.60
CA THR A 49 -8.38 -22.58 10.30
C THR A 49 -8.03 -23.52 11.43
N LYS A 50 -7.40 -23.00 12.51
CA LYS A 50 -7.02 -23.80 13.67
C LYS A 50 -8.18 -24.01 14.62
N ASP A 51 -8.35 -25.23 15.08
CA ASP A 51 -9.33 -25.55 16.12
C ASP A 51 -8.88 -25.02 17.50
N GLY A 52 -9.86 -24.54 18.27
CA GLY A 52 -9.65 -24.11 19.65
C GLY A 52 -8.98 -22.75 19.84
N VAL A 53 -8.75 -22.01 18.77
CA VAL A 53 -8.19 -20.65 18.80
C VAL A 53 -9.21 -19.65 18.28
N ASP A 54 -9.44 -18.55 18.99
CA ASP A 54 -10.25 -17.47 18.46
C ASP A 54 -9.43 -16.62 17.49
N PRO A 55 -9.78 -16.58 16.19
CA PRO A 55 -9.04 -15.82 15.21
C PRO A 55 -9.16 -14.30 15.41
N HIS A 56 -10.19 -13.83 16.10
CA HIS A 56 -10.35 -12.41 16.42
C HIS A 56 -9.33 -11.98 17.49
N ASP A 57 -9.13 -12.79 18.52
CA ASP A 57 -8.11 -12.55 19.55
C ASP A 57 -6.70 -12.63 18.93
N GLU A 58 -6.42 -13.62 18.08
CA GLU A 58 -5.14 -13.70 17.37
C GLU A 58 -4.89 -12.47 16.50
N MET A 59 -5.91 -11.97 15.79
CA MET A 59 -5.79 -10.77 14.97
C MET A 59 -5.58 -9.52 15.83
N ALA A 60 -6.30 -9.36 16.94
CA ALA A 60 -6.11 -8.26 17.87
C ALA A 60 -4.67 -8.23 18.39
N ASN A 61 -4.15 -9.36 18.85
CA ASN A 61 -2.77 -9.51 19.29
C ASN A 61 -1.74 -9.24 18.18
N ALA A 62 -2.05 -9.60 16.94
CA ALA A 62 -1.18 -9.35 15.79
C ALA A 62 -1.15 -7.86 15.41
N LEU A 63 -2.27 -7.18 15.50
CA LEU A 63 -2.37 -5.74 15.26
C LEU A 63 -1.65 -4.93 16.34
N GLU A 64 -1.80 -5.31 17.61
CA GLU A 64 -1.08 -4.69 18.72
C GLU A 64 0.43 -4.88 18.57
N TRP A 65 0.86 -6.11 18.25
CA TRP A 65 2.27 -6.38 17.96
C TRP A 65 2.79 -5.51 16.81
N ALA A 66 2.05 -5.40 15.70
CA ALA A 66 2.46 -4.59 14.55
C ALA A 66 2.56 -3.10 14.92
N HIS A 67 1.60 -2.60 15.71
CA HIS A 67 1.61 -1.23 16.22
C HIS A 67 2.87 -0.95 17.06
N ASN A 68 3.17 -1.84 18.01
CA ASN A 68 4.32 -1.70 18.89
C ASN A 68 5.64 -1.76 18.11
N LEU A 69 5.78 -2.70 17.18
CA LEU A 69 6.96 -2.79 16.30
C LEU A 69 7.15 -1.51 15.46
N VAL A 70 6.09 -0.93 14.92
CA VAL A 70 6.16 0.35 14.21
C VAL A 70 6.60 1.48 15.13
N ALA A 71 6.12 1.52 16.37
CA ALA A 71 6.54 2.52 17.37
C ALA A 71 8.03 2.38 17.70
N GLU A 72 8.52 1.16 17.92
CA GLU A 72 9.94 0.87 18.13
C GLU A 72 10.82 1.30 16.96
N ILE A 73 10.41 0.95 15.73
CA ILE A 73 11.11 1.38 14.50
C ILE A 73 11.20 2.91 14.41
N ARG A 74 10.13 3.61 14.74
CA ARG A 74 10.11 5.08 14.73
C ARG A 74 11.00 5.70 15.78
N ALA A 75 11.06 5.10 16.95
CA ALA A 75 11.91 5.56 18.07
C ALA A 75 13.38 5.20 17.89
N SER A 76 13.68 4.17 17.09
CA SER A 76 15.05 3.68 16.90
C SER A 76 15.95 4.71 16.24
N THR A 77 17.20 4.80 16.66
CA THR A 77 18.27 5.58 16.03
C THR A 77 19.09 4.77 15.03
N ASN A 78 18.80 3.48 14.89
CA ASN A 78 19.50 2.61 13.95
C ASN A 78 19.36 3.12 12.51
N THR A 79 20.44 3.13 11.75
CA THR A 79 20.47 3.58 10.35
C THR A 79 20.18 2.46 9.36
N GLU A 80 20.15 1.21 9.80
CA GLU A 80 19.80 0.08 8.95
C GLU A 80 18.31 0.08 8.57
N ALA A 81 17.99 -0.56 7.44
CA ALA A 81 16.63 -0.75 7.01
C ALA A 81 15.89 -1.66 8.02
N PRO A 82 14.80 -1.19 8.66
CA PRO A 82 14.07 -2.01 9.60
C PRO A 82 13.25 -3.06 8.86
N ARG A 83 13.00 -4.18 9.53
CA ARG A 83 11.99 -5.14 9.07
C ARG A 83 10.62 -4.63 9.47
N MET A 84 9.76 -4.39 8.46
CA MET A 84 8.42 -3.89 8.69
C MET A 84 7.46 -5.03 9.02
N PRO A 85 6.50 -4.84 9.93
CA PRO A 85 5.51 -5.86 10.23
C PRO A 85 4.65 -6.21 9.01
N MET A 86 4.29 -7.48 8.89
CA MET A 86 3.34 -8.00 7.92
C MET A 86 2.49 -9.10 8.56
N ILE A 87 1.20 -9.12 8.28
CA ILE A 87 0.30 -10.16 8.77
C ILE A 87 -0.08 -11.09 7.61
N ILE A 88 0.00 -12.40 7.84
CA ILE A 88 -0.50 -13.44 6.94
C ILE A 88 -1.74 -14.05 7.58
N MET A 89 -2.92 -13.64 7.10
CA MET A 89 -4.20 -14.11 7.62
C MET A 89 -4.70 -15.30 6.82
N ARG A 90 -4.59 -16.49 7.40
CA ARG A 90 -5.14 -17.72 6.82
C ARG A 90 -6.62 -17.87 7.19
N THR A 91 -7.45 -18.08 6.18
CA THR A 91 -8.87 -18.41 6.34
C THR A 91 -9.26 -19.51 5.35
N LEU A 92 -10.42 -20.10 5.54
CA LEU A 92 -11.06 -20.85 4.46
C LEU A 92 -11.69 -19.86 3.48
N LYS A 93 -11.66 -20.13 2.19
CA LYS A 93 -12.41 -19.33 1.21
C LYS A 93 -13.90 -19.49 1.49
N GLY A 94 -14.64 -18.37 1.55
CA GLY A 94 -16.04 -18.36 1.96
C GLY A 94 -16.25 -18.49 3.47
N TRP A 95 -15.20 -18.28 4.28
CA TRP A 95 -15.29 -18.27 5.73
C TRP A 95 -16.41 -17.35 6.22
N THR A 96 -17.18 -17.81 7.21
CA THR A 96 -18.42 -17.22 7.73
C THR A 96 -19.66 -17.40 6.83
N GLY A 97 -19.50 -17.89 5.61
CA GLY A 97 -20.61 -18.21 4.71
C GLY A 97 -21.17 -19.63 4.89
N PRO A 98 -22.11 -20.04 4.04
CA PRO A 98 -22.65 -21.41 4.05
C PRO A 98 -21.55 -22.43 3.78
N LYS A 99 -21.47 -23.47 4.61
CA LYS A 99 -20.51 -24.56 4.45
C LYS A 99 -20.89 -25.47 3.30
N PHE A 100 -22.18 -25.72 3.15
CA PHE A 100 -22.76 -26.57 2.11
C PHE A 100 -24.03 -25.93 1.55
N VAL A 101 -24.24 -26.08 0.25
CA VAL A 101 -25.49 -25.73 -0.47
C VAL A 101 -25.82 -26.89 -1.38
N GLU A 102 -27.04 -27.44 -1.28
CA GLU A 102 -27.52 -28.57 -2.09
C GLU A 102 -26.54 -29.75 -2.13
N GLY A 103 -25.94 -30.07 -0.99
CA GLY A 103 -24.95 -31.14 -0.85
C GLY A 103 -23.54 -30.82 -1.36
N ASN A 104 -23.33 -29.69 -2.04
CA ASN A 104 -22.03 -29.24 -2.49
C ASN A 104 -21.28 -28.50 -1.37
N LYS A 105 -20.03 -28.88 -1.14
CA LYS A 105 -19.17 -28.14 -0.20
C LYS A 105 -18.80 -26.78 -0.82
N ILE A 106 -19.11 -25.70 -0.14
CA ILE A 106 -18.85 -24.32 -0.56
C ILE A 106 -17.61 -23.78 0.15
N GLU A 107 -17.62 -23.77 1.47
CA GLU A 107 -16.51 -23.24 2.26
C GLU A 107 -15.21 -24.04 2.02
N GLY A 108 -14.12 -23.34 1.83
CA GLY A 108 -12.79 -23.92 1.67
C GLY A 108 -12.41 -24.32 0.25
N ASN A 109 -13.19 -23.90 -0.76
CA ASN A 109 -12.84 -24.13 -2.16
C ASN A 109 -13.33 -23.00 -3.09
N CYS A 110 -13.08 -23.15 -4.41
CA CYS A 110 -13.40 -22.14 -5.41
C CYS A 110 -14.91 -21.86 -5.58
N LEU A 111 -15.78 -22.77 -5.20
CA LEU A 111 -17.24 -22.59 -5.33
C LEU A 111 -17.74 -21.40 -4.47
N ALA A 112 -17.04 -21.07 -3.39
CA ALA A 112 -17.34 -19.89 -2.59
C ALA A 112 -17.11 -18.56 -3.35
N HIS A 113 -16.52 -18.56 -4.54
CA HIS A 113 -16.41 -17.38 -5.39
C HIS A 113 -17.64 -17.18 -6.27
N GLN A 114 -18.38 -18.22 -6.54
CA GLN A 114 -19.59 -18.17 -7.35
C GLN A 114 -20.75 -17.52 -6.57
N THR A 115 -21.87 -17.26 -7.25
CA THR A 115 -23.12 -16.88 -6.60
C THR A 115 -23.65 -18.09 -5.85
N VAL A 116 -23.33 -18.20 -4.57
CA VAL A 116 -23.52 -19.41 -3.75
C VAL A 116 -25.00 -19.81 -3.62
N LEU A 117 -25.89 -18.81 -3.63
CA LEU A 117 -27.36 -18.98 -3.49
C LEU A 117 -28.05 -18.30 -4.68
N SER A 118 -27.78 -18.79 -5.90
CA SER A 118 -28.26 -18.18 -7.16
C SER A 118 -29.77 -18.17 -7.28
N GLU A 119 -30.44 -19.16 -6.69
CA GLU A 119 -31.88 -19.35 -6.77
C GLU A 119 -32.64 -18.85 -5.53
N ALA A 120 -31.98 -18.05 -4.67
CA ALA A 120 -32.62 -17.55 -3.44
C ALA A 120 -33.91 -16.71 -3.68
N LYS A 121 -34.14 -16.22 -4.91
CA LYS A 121 -35.39 -15.52 -5.30
C LYS A 121 -36.55 -16.46 -5.54
N SER A 122 -36.30 -17.70 -5.93
CA SER A 122 -37.29 -18.68 -6.38
C SER A 122 -37.31 -19.95 -5.53
N ASP A 123 -36.22 -20.26 -4.85
CA ASP A 123 -36.08 -21.43 -3.98
C ASP A 123 -36.19 -21.04 -2.50
N PRO A 124 -37.25 -21.48 -1.78
CA PRO A 124 -37.44 -21.20 -0.35
C PRO A 124 -36.30 -21.73 0.54
N GLU A 125 -35.67 -22.85 0.20
CA GLU A 125 -34.59 -23.42 1.00
C GLU A 125 -33.33 -22.59 0.85
N GLN A 126 -32.97 -22.13 -0.34
CA GLN A 126 -31.86 -21.21 -0.53
C GLN A 126 -32.12 -19.85 0.14
N LEU A 127 -33.36 -19.35 0.08
CA LEU A 127 -33.75 -18.13 0.79
C LEU A 127 -33.59 -18.29 2.31
N LYS A 128 -33.93 -19.43 2.85
CA LYS A 128 -33.78 -19.75 4.27
C LYS A 128 -32.30 -19.76 4.68
N ILE A 129 -31.42 -20.38 3.86
CA ILE A 129 -29.97 -20.37 4.09
C ILE A 129 -29.44 -18.94 4.06
N LEU A 130 -29.85 -18.13 3.08
CA LEU A 130 -29.46 -16.72 2.98
C LEU A 130 -29.84 -15.92 4.23
N ASN A 131 -31.08 -16.09 4.69
CA ASN A 131 -31.58 -15.41 5.88
C ASN A 131 -30.81 -15.83 7.14
N GLN A 132 -30.50 -17.12 7.29
CA GLN A 132 -29.72 -17.62 8.42
C GLN A 132 -28.30 -17.07 8.36
N TRP A 133 -27.68 -17.01 7.19
CA TRP A 133 -26.35 -16.46 6.99
C TRP A 133 -26.29 -14.98 7.36
N LEU A 134 -27.22 -14.16 6.82
CA LEU A 134 -27.27 -12.74 7.13
C LEU A 134 -27.52 -12.49 8.63
N LYS A 135 -28.42 -13.24 9.25
CA LYS A 135 -28.69 -13.13 10.70
C LYS A 135 -27.52 -13.54 11.57
N SER A 136 -26.60 -14.38 11.08
CA SER A 136 -25.41 -14.78 11.85
C SER A 136 -24.46 -13.62 12.14
N TYR A 137 -24.55 -12.53 11.37
CA TYR A 137 -23.76 -11.30 11.59
C TYR A 137 -24.36 -10.35 12.64
N LYS A 138 -25.57 -10.62 13.15
CA LYS A 138 -26.21 -9.89 14.26
C LYS A 138 -26.23 -8.37 14.04
N PHE A 139 -26.67 -7.94 12.87
CA PHE A 139 -26.73 -6.52 12.52
C PHE A 139 -27.59 -5.68 13.45
N ASP A 140 -28.61 -6.28 14.06
CA ASP A 140 -29.50 -5.69 15.05
C ASP A 140 -28.79 -5.31 16.37
N GLU A 141 -27.65 -5.96 16.69
CA GLU A 141 -26.80 -5.57 17.82
C GLU A 141 -25.93 -4.34 17.48
N LEU A 142 -25.66 -4.09 16.19
CA LEU A 142 -24.74 -3.07 15.71
C LEU A 142 -25.44 -1.80 15.22
N PHE A 143 -26.68 -1.94 14.79
CA PHE A 143 -27.40 -0.89 14.07
C PHE A 143 -28.86 -0.84 14.46
N ASN A 144 -29.38 0.36 14.70
CA ASN A 144 -30.77 0.65 14.93
C ASN A 144 -31.31 1.52 13.79
N GLU A 145 -32.42 1.15 13.19
CA GLU A 145 -33.01 1.88 12.04
C GLU A 145 -33.36 3.33 12.36
N THR A 146 -33.66 3.64 13.61
CA THR A 146 -34.04 5.01 14.04
C THR A 146 -32.86 5.85 14.45
N THR A 147 -31.89 5.27 15.18
CA THR A 147 -30.77 6.01 15.79
C THR A 147 -29.43 5.81 15.06
N GLY A 148 -29.38 4.91 14.07
CA GLY A 148 -28.16 4.54 13.36
C GLY A 148 -27.32 3.54 14.15
N PHE A 149 -25.99 3.72 14.15
CA PHE A 149 -25.07 2.82 14.85
C PHE A 149 -25.34 2.76 16.36
N GLY A 150 -25.24 1.56 16.92
CA GLY A 150 -25.29 1.31 18.37
C GLY A 150 -24.23 2.14 19.12
N ASP A 151 -24.49 2.40 20.41
CA ASP A 151 -23.61 3.31 21.18
C ASP A 151 -22.19 2.75 21.29
N PHE A 152 -22.01 1.45 21.47
CA PHE A 152 -20.68 0.87 21.52
C PHE A 152 -19.85 1.09 20.23
N VAL A 153 -20.49 1.17 19.05
CA VAL A 153 -19.82 1.51 17.79
C VAL A 153 -19.34 2.96 17.82
N LYS A 154 -20.11 3.85 18.43
CA LYS A 154 -19.73 5.27 18.60
C LYS A 154 -18.56 5.39 19.55
N ASP A 155 -18.52 4.58 20.61
CA ASP A 155 -17.47 4.60 21.64
C ASP A 155 -16.09 4.17 21.10
N ILE A 156 -16.06 3.30 20.08
CA ILE A 156 -14.80 2.87 19.45
C ILE A 156 -14.30 3.82 18.35
N LEU A 157 -15.11 4.81 17.93
CA LEU A 157 -14.69 5.77 16.92
C LEU A 157 -13.72 6.79 17.54
N PRO A 158 -12.60 7.12 16.85
CA PRO A 158 -11.71 8.16 17.32
C PRO A 158 -12.46 9.48 17.53
N GLU A 159 -12.27 10.13 18.67
CA GLU A 159 -12.82 11.45 18.94
C GLU A 159 -12.30 12.50 17.94
N GLN A 160 -11.01 12.43 17.64
CA GLN A 160 -10.36 13.31 16.68
C GLN A 160 -10.79 12.94 15.26
N LEU A 161 -11.47 13.87 14.60
CA LEU A 161 -12.08 13.64 13.30
C LEU A 161 -11.06 13.22 12.23
N GLU A 162 -9.87 13.80 12.25
CA GLU A 162 -8.78 13.49 11.31
C GLU A 162 -8.19 12.08 11.47
N LYS A 163 -8.47 11.40 12.58
CA LYS A 163 -8.09 10.00 12.79
C LYS A 163 -9.13 9.01 12.27
N ARG A 164 -10.32 9.48 11.92
CA ARG A 164 -11.36 8.62 11.33
C ARG A 164 -11.03 8.31 9.89
N LEU A 165 -11.29 7.06 9.50
CA LEU A 165 -11.09 6.62 8.11
C LEU A 165 -11.84 7.52 7.12
N GLY A 166 -11.19 7.96 6.06
CA GLY A 166 -11.75 8.88 5.07
C GLY A 166 -11.80 10.36 5.50
N MET A 167 -11.53 10.67 6.77
CA MET A 167 -11.53 12.05 7.29
C MET A 167 -10.11 12.63 7.43
N SER A 168 -9.09 11.78 7.25
CA SER A 168 -7.69 12.25 7.21
C SER A 168 -7.51 13.32 6.14
N PRO A 169 -6.72 14.38 6.40
CA PRO A 169 -6.37 15.38 5.39
C PRO A 169 -5.79 14.78 4.12
N HIS A 170 -5.03 13.69 4.23
CA HIS A 170 -4.44 12.97 3.10
C HIS A 170 -5.48 12.15 2.30
N ALA A 171 -6.56 11.70 2.91
CA ALA A 171 -7.60 10.92 2.24
C ALA A 171 -8.52 11.77 1.35
N ARG A 172 -8.50 13.08 1.48
CA ARG A 172 -9.35 14.03 0.74
C ARG A 172 -8.69 14.58 -0.54
N GLY A 173 -7.94 13.75 -1.25
CA GLY A 173 -7.25 14.21 -2.46
C GLY A 173 -6.19 15.27 -2.20
N GLY A 174 -5.63 15.32 -1.00
CA GLY A 174 -4.54 16.21 -0.64
C GLY A 174 -4.91 17.69 -0.50
N ALA A 175 -6.19 18.05 -0.53
CA ALA A 175 -6.63 19.45 -0.51
C ALA A 175 -6.05 20.28 0.65
N THR A 176 -5.77 19.65 1.80
CA THR A 176 -5.19 20.30 2.97
C THR A 176 -3.66 20.24 3.03
N VAL A 177 -3.04 19.35 2.25
CA VAL A 177 -1.58 19.16 2.21
C VAL A 177 -0.96 19.66 0.91
N TYR A 178 -1.77 20.01 -0.07
CA TYR A 178 -1.31 20.59 -1.33
C TYR A 178 -0.51 21.87 -1.07
N ARG A 179 0.64 21.93 -1.70
CA ARG A 179 1.47 23.14 -1.81
C ARG A 179 1.93 23.22 -3.27
N PRO A 180 1.74 24.36 -3.94
CA PRO A 180 2.22 24.52 -5.31
C PRO A 180 3.73 24.33 -5.37
N LEU A 181 4.22 23.81 -6.49
CA LEU A 181 5.66 23.81 -6.76
C LEU A 181 6.12 25.23 -7.06
N VAL A 182 7.26 25.59 -6.50
CA VAL A 182 8.03 26.73 -6.95
C VAL A 182 8.79 26.28 -8.19
N LEU A 183 8.50 26.88 -9.31
CA LEU A 183 9.12 26.53 -10.59
C LEU A 183 10.13 27.61 -10.98
N PRO A 184 11.30 27.22 -11.55
CA PRO A 184 12.21 28.19 -12.13
C PRO A 184 11.63 28.75 -13.43
N ASP A 185 12.13 29.90 -13.83
CA ASP A 185 11.82 30.47 -15.14
C ASP A 185 12.39 29.58 -16.24
N VAL A 186 11.53 29.04 -17.11
CA VAL A 186 11.89 28.12 -18.18
C VAL A 186 12.82 28.72 -19.20
N GLU A 187 12.78 30.05 -19.42
CA GLU A 187 13.64 30.75 -20.38
C GLU A 187 15.12 30.65 -20.02
N GLN A 188 15.44 30.51 -18.71
CA GLN A 188 16.83 30.30 -18.26
C GLN A 188 17.47 28.99 -18.75
N PHE A 189 16.63 28.06 -19.22
CA PHE A 189 17.07 26.74 -19.74
C PHE A 189 16.95 26.66 -21.26
N ALA A 190 16.49 27.71 -21.90
CA ALA A 190 16.43 27.78 -23.36
C ALA A 190 17.85 27.82 -23.97
N GLU A 191 17.95 27.30 -25.18
CA GLU A 191 19.16 27.41 -26.01
C GLU A 191 18.78 28.12 -27.31
N ASP A 192 19.45 29.22 -27.57
CA ASP A 192 19.32 29.95 -28.84
C ASP A 192 20.21 29.28 -29.91
N ALA A 193 19.58 28.93 -31.01
CA ALA A 193 20.27 28.54 -32.24
C ALA A 193 19.89 29.54 -33.34
N GLU A 194 20.80 30.48 -33.61
CA GLU A 194 20.58 31.45 -34.72
C GLU A 194 20.34 30.73 -36.05
N ILE A 195 21.03 29.61 -36.27
CA ILE A 195 20.85 28.75 -37.41
C ILE A 195 20.49 27.34 -36.95
N PRO A 196 19.34 26.75 -37.33
CA PRO A 196 18.97 25.39 -36.96
C PRO A 196 20.05 24.36 -37.32
N GLY A 197 20.35 23.47 -36.38
CA GLY A 197 21.33 22.40 -36.56
C GLY A 197 22.81 22.79 -36.34
N THR A 198 23.08 24.01 -35.90
CA THR A 198 24.46 24.48 -35.66
C THR A 198 24.97 24.27 -34.25
N ILE A 199 24.07 23.98 -33.30
CA ILE A 199 24.44 23.68 -31.92
C ILE A 199 24.20 22.21 -31.57
N GLY A 200 25.10 21.62 -30.81
CA GLY A 200 24.92 20.31 -30.20
C GLY A 200 24.08 20.45 -28.93
N SER A 201 22.80 20.14 -29.00
CA SER A 201 21.90 20.23 -27.86
C SER A 201 21.23 18.89 -27.54
N SER A 202 20.73 18.79 -26.30
CA SER A 202 19.89 17.69 -25.85
C SER A 202 18.76 18.25 -24.97
N SER A 203 17.53 18.16 -25.46
CA SER A 203 16.32 18.58 -24.74
C SER A 203 16.23 17.88 -23.37
N MET A 204 16.63 16.62 -23.28
CA MET A 204 16.63 15.87 -22.01
C MET A 204 17.66 16.39 -21.01
N ARG A 205 18.85 16.84 -21.46
CA ARG A 205 19.80 17.52 -20.56
C ARG A 205 19.26 18.84 -20.04
N ARG A 206 18.57 19.60 -20.88
CA ARG A 206 17.92 20.84 -20.46
C ARG A 206 16.77 20.58 -19.49
N ALA A 207 15.98 19.55 -19.74
CA ALA A 207 14.96 19.10 -18.79
C ALA A 207 15.59 18.66 -17.44
N GLY A 208 16.72 17.95 -17.49
CA GLY A 208 17.46 17.56 -16.28
C GLY A 208 17.96 18.75 -15.47
N ALA A 209 18.50 19.77 -16.14
CA ALA A 209 18.93 21.02 -15.49
C ALA A 209 17.72 21.78 -14.87
N TYR A 210 16.61 21.88 -15.59
CA TYR A 210 15.35 22.46 -15.09
C TYR A 210 14.85 21.73 -13.85
N LEU A 211 14.76 20.41 -13.90
CA LEU A 211 14.32 19.59 -12.78
C LEU A 211 15.26 19.69 -11.59
N THR A 212 16.56 19.86 -11.81
CA THR A 212 17.54 20.12 -10.74
C THR A 212 17.15 21.36 -9.94
N GLU A 213 16.77 22.42 -10.63
CA GLU A 213 16.37 23.65 -9.98
C GLU A 213 14.99 23.51 -9.30
N VAL A 214 14.04 22.76 -9.90
CA VAL A 214 12.78 22.41 -9.23
C VAL A 214 13.06 21.70 -7.89
N PHE A 215 13.99 20.75 -7.86
CA PHE A 215 14.38 20.10 -6.61
C PHE A 215 14.98 21.05 -5.57
N ARG A 216 15.79 22.02 -6.00
CA ARG A 216 16.40 23.01 -5.11
C ARG A 216 15.39 23.97 -4.52
N LEU A 217 14.54 24.54 -5.37
CA LEU A 217 13.51 25.50 -4.95
C LEU A 217 12.47 24.89 -3.99
N ASN A 218 12.28 23.57 -4.03
CA ASN A 218 11.34 22.86 -3.17
C ASN A 218 12.05 21.94 -2.13
N ALA A 219 13.31 22.26 -1.80
CA ALA A 219 14.12 21.43 -0.90
C ALA A 219 13.56 21.35 0.53
N ASP A 220 12.99 22.45 1.04
CA ASP A 220 12.44 22.54 2.40
C ASP A 220 11.12 21.79 2.54
N ILE A 221 10.24 21.97 1.55
CA ILE A 221 8.90 21.35 1.55
C ILE A 221 8.97 19.86 1.20
N LYS A 222 9.91 19.45 0.34
CA LYS A 222 10.11 18.07 -0.13
C LYS A 222 8.86 17.41 -0.73
N ASN A 223 8.05 18.19 -1.42
CA ASN A 223 6.78 17.75 -1.99
C ASN A 223 6.87 17.30 -3.46
N PHE A 224 8.09 17.17 -4.01
CA PHE A 224 8.33 16.71 -5.38
C PHE A 224 9.19 15.45 -5.38
N ARG A 225 8.79 14.44 -6.18
CA ARG A 225 9.57 13.23 -6.45
C ARG A 225 9.67 13.00 -7.95
N PHE A 226 10.80 12.45 -8.38
CA PHE A 226 11.00 11.93 -9.72
C PHE A 226 10.93 10.41 -9.70
N MET A 227 10.21 9.84 -10.66
CA MET A 227 9.99 8.39 -10.78
C MET A 227 10.62 7.89 -12.08
N SER A 228 11.43 6.85 -12.02
CA SER A 228 12.18 6.33 -13.16
C SER A 228 12.29 4.80 -13.11
N PRO A 229 12.23 4.10 -14.24
CA PRO A 229 12.49 2.65 -14.30
C PRO A 229 13.99 2.33 -14.42
N ASP A 230 14.85 2.99 -13.63
CA ASP A 230 16.33 2.93 -13.69
C ASP A 230 16.91 3.54 -14.98
N GLU A 231 16.23 4.55 -15.53
CA GLU A 231 16.57 5.17 -16.81
C GLU A 231 17.03 6.64 -16.69
N THR A 232 17.35 7.09 -15.48
CA THR A 232 17.70 8.50 -15.24
C THR A 232 18.97 8.90 -15.99
N TYR A 233 20.01 8.07 -15.97
CA TYR A 233 21.27 8.32 -16.69
C TYR A 233 21.12 8.15 -18.20
N SER A 234 20.50 7.07 -18.64
CA SER A 234 20.31 6.77 -20.08
C SER A 234 19.51 7.85 -20.79
N ASN A 235 18.55 8.45 -20.08
CA ASN A 235 17.77 9.59 -20.57
C ASN A 235 18.42 10.95 -20.34
N LYS A 236 19.69 11.00 -19.91
CA LYS A 236 20.46 12.25 -19.72
C LYS A 236 19.84 13.20 -18.69
N LEU A 237 19.14 12.66 -17.68
CA LEU A 237 18.52 13.39 -16.58
C LEU A 237 19.39 13.38 -15.31
N ASP A 238 20.61 12.88 -15.40
CA ASP A 238 21.57 12.72 -14.32
C ASP A 238 21.95 14.04 -13.60
N GLU A 239 21.70 15.17 -14.23
CA GLU A 239 21.85 16.49 -13.60
C GLU A 239 21.04 16.63 -12.29
N ILE A 240 19.90 15.95 -12.18
CA ILE A 240 19.05 16.00 -10.97
C ILE A 240 19.80 15.50 -9.72
N PHE A 241 20.81 14.65 -9.88
CA PHE A 241 21.61 14.15 -8.76
C PHE A 241 22.52 15.21 -8.14
N ARG A 242 22.63 16.40 -8.74
CA ARG A 242 23.24 17.55 -8.09
C ARG A 242 22.37 18.18 -6.98
N ALA A 243 21.08 17.88 -6.96
CA ALA A 243 20.13 18.42 -5.97
C ALA A 243 19.49 17.37 -5.08
N THR A 244 19.54 16.11 -5.48
CA THR A 244 18.97 15.01 -4.72
C THR A 244 19.68 13.70 -5.06
N SER A 245 19.21 12.58 -4.52
CA SER A 245 19.74 11.24 -4.79
C SER A 245 18.60 10.26 -5.04
N ARG A 246 18.95 9.04 -5.46
CA ARG A 246 18.01 7.90 -5.44
C ARG A 246 17.64 7.56 -4.00
N SER A 247 16.40 7.28 -3.77
CA SER A 247 15.94 6.73 -2.50
C SER A 247 16.39 5.28 -2.36
N TRP A 248 17.28 5.01 -1.42
CA TRP A 248 17.86 3.70 -1.21
C TRP A 248 17.80 3.29 0.26
N GLN A 249 17.26 2.11 0.54
CA GLN A 249 17.04 1.65 1.92
C GLN A 249 17.98 0.53 2.36
N TRP A 250 18.64 -0.14 1.44
CA TRP A 250 19.64 -1.18 1.70
C TRP A 250 21.02 -0.60 1.97
N PRO A 251 22.02 -1.40 2.39
CA PRO A 251 23.37 -0.91 2.57
C PRO A 251 23.90 -0.16 1.35
N ILE A 252 24.60 0.94 1.58
CA ILE A 252 25.27 1.75 0.55
C ILE A 252 26.75 1.42 0.63
N MET A 253 27.34 1.02 -0.49
CA MET A 253 28.75 0.65 -0.59
C MET A 253 29.59 1.87 -0.99
N GLU A 254 30.89 1.80 -0.75
CA GLU A 254 31.82 2.92 -0.99
C GLU A 254 31.81 3.42 -2.45
N TRP A 255 31.58 2.52 -3.40
CA TRP A 255 31.56 2.83 -4.84
C TRP A 255 30.17 3.19 -5.39
N ASP A 256 29.12 3.12 -4.57
CA ASP A 256 27.77 3.50 -5.00
C ASP A 256 27.67 5.01 -5.17
N LYS A 257 26.95 5.43 -6.22
CA LYS A 257 26.78 6.84 -6.56
C LYS A 257 25.32 7.25 -6.46
N ASP A 258 25.14 8.48 -5.99
CA ASP A 258 23.84 9.15 -5.97
C ASP A 258 22.75 8.38 -5.20
N LEU A 259 23.13 7.65 -4.15
CA LEU A 259 22.22 6.96 -3.25
C LEU A 259 22.11 7.69 -1.92
N SER A 260 20.89 7.75 -1.40
CA SER A 260 20.61 8.28 -0.06
C SER A 260 19.28 7.72 0.47
N ARG A 261 19.19 7.56 1.78
CA ARG A 261 17.92 7.18 2.41
C ARG A 261 16.84 8.24 2.25
N ASP A 262 17.22 9.50 2.11
CA ASP A 262 16.33 10.64 1.93
C ASP A 262 16.22 11.10 0.46
N GLY A 263 16.74 10.32 -0.47
CA GLY A 263 16.66 10.62 -1.89
C GLY A 263 15.24 10.79 -2.40
N ARG A 264 15.06 11.64 -3.36
CA ARG A 264 13.74 11.95 -3.95
C ARG A 264 13.55 11.43 -5.37
N VAL A 265 14.52 10.69 -5.87
CA VAL A 265 14.40 9.89 -7.10
C VAL A 265 14.03 8.47 -6.70
N MET A 266 12.90 7.99 -7.19
CA MET A 266 12.42 6.62 -6.98
C MET A 266 12.69 5.83 -8.24
N GLU A 267 13.62 4.87 -8.18
CA GLU A 267 13.89 3.97 -9.30
C GLU A 267 13.36 2.57 -9.02
N MET A 268 12.68 2.00 -10.01
CA MET A 268 12.01 0.72 -9.88
C MET A 268 11.87 0.09 -11.26
N LEU A 269 12.45 -1.10 -11.46
CA LEU A 269 12.42 -1.85 -12.73
C LEU A 269 11.04 -2.45 -13.02
N SER A 270 10.01 -1.64 -12.89
CA SER A 270 8.63 -1.99 -13.19
C SER A 270 7.84 -0.70 -13.39
N GLU A 271 7.53 -0.36 -14.62
CA GLU A 271 6.79 0.84 -15.02
C GLU A 271 5.40 0.88 -14.39
N HIS A 272 4.72 -0.25 -14.29
CA HIS A 272 3.39 -0.36 -13.70
C HIS A 272 3.41 -0.02 -12.19
N ASN A 273 4.37 -0.58 -11.45
CA ASN A 273 4.52 -0.31 -10.01
C ASN A 273 4.95 1.13 -9.79
N MET A 274 5.84 1.65 -10.63
CA MET A 274 6.29 3.03 -10.60
C MET A 274 5.12 4.00 -10.82
N GLN A 275 4.28 3.76 -11.83
CA GLN A 275 3.08 4.56 -12.09
C GLN A 275 2.07 4.47 -10.94
N GLY A 276 1.87 3.28 -10.38
CA GLY A 276 1.01 3.10 -9.21
C GLY A 276 1.51 3.85 -7.97
N LEU A 277 2.83 3.84 -7.73
CA LEU A 277 3.46 4.61 -6.67
C LEU A 277 3.29 6.12 -6.91
N MET A 278 3.52 6.58 -8.14
CA MET A 278 3.33 7.97 -8.54
C MET A 278 1.87 8.42 -8.32
N GLN A 279 0.91 7.62 -8.76
CA GLN A 279 -0.51 7.90 -8.55
C GLN A 279 -0.84 8.05 -7.07
N GLY A 280 -0.41 7.11 -6.23
CA GLY A 280 -0.62 7.19 -4.79
C GLY A 280 0.02 8.44 -4.18
N TYR A 281 1.23 8.79 -4.62
CA TYR A 281 1.95 9.96 -4.13
C TYR A 281 1.24 11.28 -4.48
N VAL A 282 0.79 11.45 -5.74
CA VAL A 282 0.12 12.69 -6.17
C VAL A 282 -1.29 12.83 -5.58
N LEU A 283 -1.99 11.71 -5.36
CA LEU A 283 -3.30 11.72 -4.68
C LEU A 283 -3.23 12.26 -3.25
N THR A 284 -2.07 12.26 -2.63
CA THR A 284 -1.86 12.89 -1.30
C THR A 284 -1.64 14.40 -1.36
N GLY A 285 -1.74 15.04 -2.54
CA GLY A 285 -1.52 16.47 -2.74
C GLY A 285 -0.07 16.87 -2.98
N ARG A 286 0.78 15.91 -3.31
CA ARG A 286 2.18 16.12 -3.68
C ARG A 286 2.36 16.10 -5.19
N HIS A 287 3.58 16.35 -5.66
CA HIS A 287 3.90 16.43 -7.08
C HIS A 287 4.92 15.36 -7.47
N ALA A 288 4.74 14.76 -8.64
CA ALA A 288 5.68 13.81 -9.20
C ALA A 288 5.76 13.94 -10.73
N MET A 289 6.87 13.47 -11.27
CA MET A 289 7.11 13.30 -12.70
C MET A 289 7.72 11.93 -12.94
#